data_0dcfdb1701884ab062bb5000aab44c6d
#
_entry.id   0dcfdb1701884ab062bb5000aab44c6d
#
_cell.length_a   1.000
_cell.length_b   1.000
_cell.length_c   1.000
_cell.angle_alpha   90.00
_cell.angle_beta   90.00
_cell.angle_gamma   90.00
#
_symmetry.space_group_name_H-M   'P 1'
#
loop_
_entity.id
_entity.type
_entity.pdbx_description
1 polymer ?
#
loop_
_entity_poly.entity_id
_entity_poly.type
_entity_poly.pdbx_seq_one_letter_code
_entity_poly.pdbx_strand_id
1 'polypeptide(L)'
;MSTSTNGLTWSAVKRIPIDAVGSGVDHFIPGIGVDKSTSGSSAHLGLAFYYYPVSNCSSCQLDVGFVSSTNGGTSWSAKTQLAGPMHLSWLANTNQGRMVGDYISTTINGGKAYPVFAVAQAPSGSTFNEALYTVAGGLSVRGGSHRSSDRVVATARPGASIDLTAF
;
A
#
# COMPACT_ATOMS: atom_id res chain seq x y z
N MET A 1 12.95 -6.14 0.15
CA MET A 1 13.52 -5.07 -0.68
C MET A 1 14.99 -5.34 -0.93
N SER A 2 15.46 -5.08 -2.13
CA SER A 2 16.88 -5.07 -2.52
C SER A 2 17.16 -3.76 -3.24
N THR A 3 18.38 -3.26 -3.23
CA THR A 3 18.77 -1.99 -3.84
C THR A 3 19.99 -2.19 -4.74
N SER A 4 20.09 -1.35 -5.79
CA SER A 4 21.22 -1.33 -6.71
C SER A 4 21.58 0.11 -7.04
N THR A 5 22.87 0.38 -7.29
CA THR A 5 23.37 1.66 -7.76
C THR A 5 23.65 1.68 -9.27
N ASN A 6 23.63 0.53 -9.92
CA ASN A 6 23.95 0.37 -11.35
C ASN A 6 22.95 -0.51 -12.11
N GLY A 7 21.91 -1.03 -11.45
CA GLY A 7 20.93 -1.94 -12.04
C GLY A 7 21.43 -3.37 -12.30
N LEU A 8 22.71 -3.63 -12.11
CA LEU A 8 23.35 -4.92 -12.40
C LEU A 8 23.69 -5.70 -11.13
N THR A 9 24.18 -5.01 -10.11
CA THR A 9 24.55 -5.60 -8.82
C THR A 9 23.55 -5.17 -7.76
N TRP A 10 22.97 -6.13 -7.05
CA TRP A 10 21.93 -5.91 -6.07
C TRP A 10 22.39 -6.26 -4.66
N SER A 11 21.94 -5.49 -3.67
CA SER A 11 22.19 -5.79 -2.26
C SER A 11 21.50 -7.09 -1.84
N ALA A 12 21.92 -7.65 -0.71
CA ALA A 12 21.15 -8.69 -0.04
C ALA A 12 19.71 -8.23 0.22
N VAL A 13 18.76 -9.17 0.14
CA VAL A 13 17.35 -8.88 0.42
C VAL A 13 17.17 -8.50 1.88
N LYS A 14 16.48 -7.38 2.12
CA LYS A 14 16.09 -6.92 3.45
C LYS A 14 14.58 -6.96 3.59
N ARG A 15 14.10 -7.49 4.73
CA ARG A 15 12.69 -7.37 5.11
C ARG A 15 12.37 -5.92 5.42
N ILE A 16 11.22 -5.41 4.93
CA ILE A 16 10.65 -4.14 5.38
C ILE A 16 9.86 -4.42 6.65
N PRO A 17 10.18 -3.76 7.79
CA PRO A 17 9.60 -4.09 9.10
C PRO A 17 8.21 -3.42 9.26
N ILE A 18 7.22 -3.88 8.49
CA ILE A 18 5.84 -3.35 8.57
C ILE A 18 5.18 -3.80 9.87
N ASP A 19 5.21 -5.10 10.13
CA ASP A 19 4.67 -5.73 11.34
C ASP A 19 5.71 -6.70 11.93
N ALA A 20 5.53 -7.12 13.18
CA ALA A 20 6.43 -8.07 13.83
C ALA A 20 6.43 -9.42 13.09
N VAL A 21 7.55 -10.13 13.12
CA VAL A 21 7.63 -11.50 12.61
C VAL A 21 6.73 -12.39 13.46
N GLY A 22 5.89 -13.20 12.81
CA GLY A 22 4.95 -14.09 13.50
C GLY A 22 3.70 -13.39 14.05
N SER A 23 3.43 -12.15 13.63
CA SER A 23 2.23 -11.40 14.06
C SER A 23 0.92 -11.96 13.49
N GLY A 24 0.96 -12.88 12.53
CA GLY A 24 -0.23 -13.38 11.84
C GLY A 24 -0.80 -12.41 10.80
N VAL A 25 -0.04 -11.36 10.45
CA VAL A 25 -0.38 -10.40 9.39
C VAL A 25 0.33 -10.80 8.11
N ASP A 26 -0.41 -10.99 7.03
CA ASP A 26 0.14 -11.30 5.71
C ASP A 26 0.05 -10.10 4.78
N HIS A 27 1.14 -9.83 4.04
CA HIS A 27 1.26 -8.71 3.10
C HIS A 27 1.48 -9.24 1.68
N PHE A 28 0.84 -8.60 0.69
CA PHE A 28 0.97 -9.02 -0.70
C PHE A 28 0.73 -7.84 -1.66
N ILE A 29 1.04 -8.06 -2.95
CA ILE A 29 0.95 -7.07 -4.04
C ILE A 29 1.55 -5.72 -3.63
N PRO A 30 2.88 -5.63 -3.41
CA PRO A 30 3.53 -4.38 -3.04
C PRO A 30 3.71 -3.46 -4.25
N GLY A 31 3.44 -2.17 -4.08
CA GLY A 31 3.75 -1.11 -5.04
C GLY A 31 4.70 -0.08 -4.42
N ILE A 32 5.98 -0.12 -4.81
CA ILE A 32 7.00 0.80 -4.29
C ILE A 32 7.26 1.96 -5.27
N GLY A 33 7.31 3.17 -4.72
CA GLY A 33 7.75 4.38 -5.43
C GLY A 33 9.01 4.97 -4.81
N VAL A 34 9.83 5.59 -5.65
CA VAL A 34 11.04 6.31 -5.26
C VAL A 34 10.91 7.76 -5.72
N ASP A 35 11.22 8.70 -4.84
CA ASP A 35 11.34 10.11 -5.20
C ASP A 35 12.60 10.32 -6.05
N LYS A 36 12.39 10.62 -7.32
CA LYS A 36 13.48 10.81 -8.31
C LYS A 36 14.42 11.97 -7.98
N SER A 37 14.02 12.89 -7.10
CA SER A 37 14.86 13.99 -6.63
C SER A 37 15.80 13.59 -5.49
N THR A 38 15.70 12.37 -4.99
CA THR A 38 16.46 11.84 -3.86
C THR A 38 17.19 10.55 -4.24
N SER A 39 18.28 10.22 -3.56
CA SER A 39 19.08 9.04 -3.90
C SER A 39 19.89 8.50 -2.73
N GLY A 40 20.43 7.29 -2.88
CA GLY A 40 21.32 6.65 -1.91
C GLY A 40 20.70 6.52 -0.53
N SER A 41 21.46 6.87 0.50
CA SER A 41 21.04 6.82 1.89
C SER A 41 20.03 7.90 2.29
N SER A 42 19.71 8.83 1.42
CA SER A 42 18.67 9.85 1.59
C SER A 42 17.47 9.63 0.65
N ALA A 43 17.40 8.50 -0.05
CA ALA A 43 16.28 8.21 -0.94
C ALA A 43 14.96 8.18 -0.17
N HIS A 44 13.97 8.89 -0.68
CA HIS A 44 12.61 8.84 -0.20
C HIS A 44 11.85 7.73 -0.90
N LEU A 45 11.24 6.86 -0.12
CA LEU A 45 10.51 5.68 -0.58
C LEU A 45 9.09 5.70 -0.05
N GLY A 46 8.14 5.28 -0.87
CA GLY A 46 6.76 5.01 -0.47
C GLY A 46 6.36 3.62 -0.92
N LEU A 47 5.76 2.84 -0.04
CA LEU A 47 5.33 1.48 -0.31
C LEU A 47 3.86 1.32 0.09
N ALA A 48 3.00 1.07 -0.89
CA ALA A 48 1.64 0.61 -0.68
C ALA A 48 1.57 -0.91 -0.81
N PHE A 49 0.63 -1.55 -0.12
CA PHE A 49 0.46 -3.00 -0.13
C PHE A 49 -0.93 -3.37 0.37
N TYR A 50 -1.41 -4.54 -0.04
CA TYR A 50 -2.56 -5.17 0.62
C TYR A 50 -2.08 -6.00 1.80
N TYR A 51 -2.95 -6.16 2.79
CA TYR A 51 -2.65 -7.04 3.91
C TYR A 51 -3.90 -7.63 4.55
N TYR A 52 -3.75 -8.83 5.09
CA TYR A 52 -4.71 -9.41 6.02
C TYR A 52 -4.27 -9.10 7.44
N PRO A 53 -5.05 -8.32 8.23
CA PRO A 53 -4.73 -8.06 9.63
C PRO A 53 -4.67 -9.34 10.47
N VAL A 54 -5.43 -10.35 10.05
CA VAL A 54 -5.42 -11.70 10.60
C VAL A 54 -5.48 -12.67 9.42
N SER A 55 -4.45 -13.48 9.22
CA SER A 55 -4.33 -14.38 8.07
C SER A 55 -4.94 -15.76 8.30
N ASN A 56 -5.07 -16.21 9.55
CA ASN A 56 -5.70 -17.48 9.89
C ASN A 56 -7.14 -17.25 10.34
N CYS A 57 -8.04 -17.01 9.40
CA CYS A 57 -9.41 -16.60 9.65
C CYS A 57 -10.38 -17.28 8.67
N SER A 58 -11.56 -17.65 9.15
CA SER A 58 -12.66 -18.18 8.32
C SER A 58 -13.36 -17.12 7.47
N SER A 59 -13.23 -15.83 7.87
CA SER A 59 -13.82 -14.67 7.19
C SER A 59 -12.81 -13.54 7.19
N CYS A 60 -11.73 -13.71 6.42
CA CYS A 60 -10.67 -12.72 6.35
C CYS A 60 -11.15 -11.41 5.74
N GLN A 61 -10.67 -10.33 6.32
CA GLN A 61 -10.86 -8.98 5.80
C GLN A 61 -9.56 -8.49 5.19
N LEU A 62 -9.68 -7.72 4.12
CA LEU A 62 -8.55 -7.19 3.37
C LEU A 62 -8.44 -5.69 3.58
N ASP A 63 -7.25 -5.23 3.90
CA ASP A 63 -6.91 -3.83 4.05
C ASP A 63 -5.84 -3.39 3.06
N VAL A 64 -5.75 -2.08 2.82
CA VAL A 64 -4.66 -1.43 2.09
C VAL A 64 -3.82 -0.65 3.08
N GLY A 65 -2.52 -0.87 3.07
CA GLY A 65 -1.56 -0.22 3.94
C GLY A 65 -0.52 0.59 3.18
N PHE A 66 0.14 1.49 3.90
CA PHE A 66 1.24 2.31 3.41
C PHE A 66 2.30 2.48 4.48
N VAL A 67 3.56 2.42 4.07
CA VAL A 67 4.72 2.83 4.86
C VAL A 67 5.66 3.66 4.00
N SER A 68 6.48 4.51 4.61
CA SER A 68 7.46 5.32 3.89
C SER A 68 8.81 5.38 4.62
N SER A 69 9.84 5.77 3.88
CA SER A 69 11.20 5.96 4.37
C SER A 69 11.80 7.22 3.77
N THR A 70 12.65 7.91 4.53
CA THR A 70 13.44 9.07 4.07
C THR A 70 14.94 8.81 4.11
N ASN A 71 15.35 7.56 4.34
CA ASN A 71 16.77 7.19 4.51
C ASN A 71 17.13 5.90 3.73
N GLY A 72 16.64 5.80 2.50
CA GLY A 72 16.96 4.68 1.60
C GLY A 72 16.45 3.33 2.08
N GLY A 73 15.42 3.31 2.91
CA GLY A 73 14.85 2.08 3.46
C GLY A 73 15.62 1.53 4.68
N THR A 74 16.48 2.33 5.30
CA THR A 74 17.15 1.95 6.56
C THR A 74 16.16 1.90 7.71
N SER A 75 15.22 2.84 7.77
CA SER A 75 14.07 2.80 8.66
C SER A 75 12.79 3.18 7.93
N TRP A 76 11.66 2.77 8.48
CA TRP A 76 10.34 2.96 7.87
C TRP A 76 9.37 3.58 8.87
N SER A 77 8.40 4.34 8.37
CA SER A 77 7.31 4.87 9.19
C SER A 77 6.45 3.75 9.78
N ALA A 78 5.66 4.07 10.79
CA ALA A 78 4.54 3.21 11.18
C ALA A 78 3.60 2.98 9.98
N LYS A 79 2.93 1.82 9.97
CA LYS A 79 1.91 1.49 8.98
C LYS A 79 0.71 2.44 9.10
N THR A 80 0.28 2.98 7.97
CA THR A 80 -0.97 3.73 7.83
C THR A 80 -1.96 2.90 7.04
N GLN A 81 -3.16 2.67 7.54
CA GLN A 81 -4.24 2.05 6.79
C GLN A 81 -4.84 3.09 5.84
N LEU A 82 -4.91 2.77 4.55
CA LEU A 82 -5.44 3.65 3.51
C LEU A 82 -6.90 3.32 3.19
N ALA A 83 -7.25 2.04 3.17
CA ALA A 83 -8.60 1.58 2.89
C ALA A 83 -8.86 0.23 3.58
N GLY A 84 -10.12 -0.13 3.66
CA GLY A 84 -10.59 -1.35 4.31
C GLY A 84 -11.35 -1.05 5.62
N PRO A 85 -11.85 -2.10 6.30
CA PRO A 85 -11.75 -3.50 5.88
C PRO A 85 -12.70 -3.83 4.70
N MET A 86 -12.19 -4.61 3.75
CA MET A 86 -12.97 -5.19 2.66
C MET A 86 -13.30 -6.65 2.97
N HIS A 87 -14.55 -7.06 2.81
CA HIS A 87 -14.88 -8.48 2.85
C HIS A 87 -14.45 -9.15 1.56
N LEU A 88 -13.84 -10.33 1.63
CA LEU A 88 -13.39 -11.06 0.44
C LEU A 88 -14.52 -11.37 -0.55
N SER A 89 -15.76 -11.52 -0.05
CA SER A 89 -16.94 -11.73 -0.91
C SER A 89 -17.29 -10.52 -1.79
N TRP A 90 -16.77 -9.34 -1.48
CA TRP A 90 -16.97 -8.13 -2.30
C TRP A 90 -16.02 -8.07 -3.51
N LEU A 91 -14.92 -8.82 -3.45
CA LEU A 91 -13.93 -8.85 -4.52
C LEU A 91 -14.41 -9.66 -5.72
N ALA A 92 -13.86 -9.33 -6.89
CA ALA A 92 -14.11 -10.05 -8.13
C ALA A 92 -13.85 -11.55 -7.94
N ASN A 93 -14.82 -12.38 -8.33
CA ASN A 93 -14.66 -13.82 -8.36
C ASN A 93 -14.17 -14.24 -9.74
N THR A 94 -12.93 -14.70 -9.82
CA THR A 94 -12.28 -15.11 -11.07
C THR A 94 -12.04 -16.63 -11.05
N ASN A 95 -11.54 -17.16 -12.14
CA ASN A 95 -11.09 -18.57 -12.21
C ASN A 95 -9.87 -18.87 -11.32
N GLN A 96 -9.23 -17.84 -10.77
CA GLN A 96 -8.11 -17.94 -9.82
C GLN A 96 -8.54 -17.61 -8.38
N GLY A 97 -9.82 -17.38 -8.13
CA GLY A 97 -10.36 -16.99 -6.82
C GLY A 97 -10.73 -15.51 -6.74
N ARG A 98 -10.79 -14.99 -5.53
CA ARG A 98 -11.12 -13.57 -5.28
C ARG A 98 -9.89 -12.69 -5.54
N MET A 99 -10.06 -11.65 -6.36
CA MET A 99 -8.95 -10.79 -6.79
C MET A 99 -9.28 -9.31 -6.65
N VAL A 100 -8.30 -8.53 -6.20
CA VAL A 100 -8.29 -7.05 -6.21
C VAL A 100 -7.49 -6.48 -7.39
N GLY A 101 -7.12 -7.33 -8.36
CA GLY A 101 -6.18 -7.02 -9.44
C GLY A 101 -4.79 -7.59 -9.19
N ASP A 102 -3.90 -7.45 -10.17
CA ASP A 102 -2.56 -8.05 -10.16
C ASP A 102 -1.50 -7.07 -9.64
N TYR A 103 -1.75 -5.76 -9.73
CA TYR A 103 -0.75 -4.74 -9.44
C TYR A 103 -1.36 -3.55 -8.72
N ILE A 104 -0.55 -2.95 -7.84
CA ILE A 104 -0.73 -1.59 -7.34
C ILE A 104 0.55 -0.80 -7.61
N SER A 105 0.47 0.51 -7.63
CA SER A 105 1.64 1.34 -7.84
C SER A 105 1.68 2.49 -6.85
N THR A 106 2.88 3.03 -6.62
CA THR A 106 3.08 4.26 -5.87
C THR A 106 4.00 5.17 -6.66
N THR A 107 3.60 6.41 -6.88
CA THR A 107 4.50 7.46 -7.38
C THR A 107 4.76 8.49 -6.30
N ILE A 108 5.92 9.17 -6.37
CA ILE A 108 6.25 10.27 -5.46
C ILE A 108 6.47 11.52 -6.29
N ASN A 109 5.76 12.59 -5.93
CA ASN A 109 5.88 13.90 -6.55
C ASN A 109 5.76 14.99 -5.50
N GLY A 110 6.70 15.96 -5.51
CA GLY A 110 6.73 17.05 -4.54
C GLY A 110 6.80 16.58 -3.08
N GLY A 111 7.54 15.50 -2.80
CA GLY A 111 7.69 14.92 -1.47
C GLY A 111 6.42 14.21 -0.93
N LYS A 112 5.44 13.97 -1.79
CA LYS A 112 4.22 13.26 -1.46
C LYS A 112 4.06 11.99 -2.30
N ALA A 113 3.62 10.92 -1.66
CA ALA A 113 3.33 9.64 -2.31
C ALA A 113 1.86 9.55 -2.72
N TYR A 114 1.63 9.07 -3.93
CA TYR A 114 0.31 8.86 -4.52
C TYR A 114 0.20 7.38 -4.90
N PRO A 115 -0.24 6.52 -3.97
CA PRO A 115 -0.53 5.13 -4.29
C PRO A 115 -1.82 5.03 -5.11
N VAL A 116 -1.88 4.06 -6.03
CA VAL A 116 -3.09 3.68 -6.77
C VAL A 116 -3.39 2.23 -6.46
N PHE A 117 -4.60 1.95 -5.98
CA PHE A 117 -5.02 0.63 -5.51
C PHE A 117 -6.53 0.43 -5.72
N ALA A 118 -6.96 -0.81 -5.86
CA ALA A 118 -8.39 -1.15 -5.91
C ALA A 118 -9.00 -1.25 -4.52
N VAL A 119 -10.24 -0.83 -4.39
CA VAL A 119 -11.06 -1.01 -3.19
C VAL A 119 -12.42 -1.55 -3.59
N ALA A 120 -12.80 -2.67 -2.99
CA ALA A 120 -14.12 -3.24 -3.12
C ALA A 120 -15.02 -2.76 -1.99
N GLN A 121 -16.28 -2.51 -2.33
CA GLN A 121 -17.37 -2.23 -1.41
C GLN A 121 -18.45 -3.29 -1.53
N ALA A 122 -19.40 -3.29 -0.61
CA ALA A 122 -20.53 -4.20 -0.68
C ALA A 122 -21.24 -4.08 -2.05
N PRO A 123 -21.44 -5.20 -2.77
CA PRO A 123 -22.13 -5.17 -4.06
C PRO A 123 -23.59 -4.75 -3.87
N SER A 124 -24.17 -4.07 -4.86
CA SER A 124 -25.60 -3.76 -4.92
C SER A 124 -26.29 -4.83 -5.74
N GLY A 125 -26.97 -5.76 -5.07
CA GLY A 125 -27.52 -6.95 -5.72
C GLY A 125 -26.43 -7.80 -6.36
N SER A 126 -26.50 -8.01 -7.68
CA SER A 126 -25.47 -8.71 -8.47
C SER A 126 -24.41 -7.80 -9.08
N THR A 127 -24.50 -6.46 -8.85
CA THR A 127 -23.59 -5.51 -9.45
C THR A 127 -22.34 -5.35 -8.59
N PHE A 128 -21.20 -5.58 -9.19
CA PHE A 128 -19.88 -5.37 -8.61
C PHE A 128 -19.69 -3.91 -8.24
N ASN A 129 -19.04 -3.67 -7.10
CA ASN A 129 -18.67 -2.33 -6.65
C ASN A 129 -17.18 -2.33 -6.24
N GLU A 130 -16.31 -2.39 -7.23
CA GLU A 130 -14.86 -2.35 -7.08
C GLU A 130 -14.28 -1.31 -8.05
N ALA A 131 -13.45 -0.39 -7.53
CA ALA A 131 -12.88 0.70 -8.30
C ALA A 131 -11.45 1.02 -7.85
N LEU A 132 -10.71 1.74 -8.70
CA LEU A 132 -9.39 2.26 -8.37
C LEU A 132 -9.49 3.55 -7.57
N TYR A 133 -8.64 3.67 -6.57
CA TYR A 133 -8.56 4.82 -5.68
C TYR A 133 -7.12 5.31 -5.53
N THR A 134 -7.00 6.57 -5.20
CA THR A 134 -5.76 7.19 -4.71
C THR A 134 -6.05 8.05 -3.51
N VAL A 135 -5.00 8.55 -2.84
CA VAL A 135 -5.14 9.46 -1.69
C VAL A 135 -5.14 10.89 -2.18
N ALA A 136 -6.26 11.59 -2.03
CA ALA A 136 -6.38 13.00 -2.38
C ALA A 136 -5.33 13.85 -1.62
N GLY A 137 -4.56 14.67 -2.35
CA GLY A 137 -3.48 15.47 -1.79
C GLY A 137 -2.20 14.69 -1.43
N GLY A 138 -2.17 13.38 -1.68
CA GLY A 138 -1.02 12.50 -1.43
C GLY A 138 -0.67 12.32 0.05
N LEU A 139 0.19 11.35 0.32
CA LEU A 139 0.71 11.02 1.65
C LEU A 139 2.09 11.64 1.84
N SER A 140 2.34 12.29 2.96
CA SER A 140 3.68 12.78 3.28
C SER A 140 4.65 11.61 3.45
N VAL A 141 5.78 11.64 2.73
CA VAL A 141 6.86 10.68 2.93
C VAL A 141 7.58 11.04 4.23
N ARG A 142 7.61 10.12 5.18
CA ARG A 142 8.16 10.30 6.52
C ARG A 142 9.26 9.29 6.78
N GLY A 143 10.28 9.70 7.51
CA GLY A 143 11.28 8.79 8.08
C GLY A 143 10.71 8.06 9.27
N GLY A 144 11.24 6.84 9.52
CA GLY A 144 10.82 6.06 10.68
C GLY A 144 11.53 6.47 11.96
N SER A 145 10.75 6.70 13.00
CA SER A 145 11.09 6.29 14.34
C SER A 145 9.90 5.45 14.81
N HIS A 146 10.14 4.20 15.15
CA HIS A 146 9.11 3.32 15.72
C HIS A 146 8.50 3.97 16.99
N ARG A 147 7.38 4.64 16.82
CA ARG A 147 6.42 4.89 17.89
C ARG A 147 5.06 4.47 17.38
N SER A 148 4.60 3.37 17.91
CA SER A 148 3.27 2.80 17.67
C SER A 148 2.19 3.64 18.37
N SER A 149 1.88 4.84 17.88
CA SER A 149 0.78 5.61 18.49
C SER A 149 0.07 6.62 17.60
N ASP A 150 0.36 6.71 16.32
CA ASP A 150 -0.43 7.62 15.49
C ASP A 150 -1.34 6.82 14.55
N ARG A 151 -2.54 6.55 15.04
CA ARG A 151 -3.68 6.12 14.22
C ARG A 151 -4.18 7.33 13.44
N VAL A 152 -3.50 7.69 12.36
CA VAL A 152 -4.07 8.59 11.37
C VAL A 152 -4.92 7.72 10.44
N VAL A 153 -6.18 7.60 10.74
CA VAL A 153 -7.17 7.06 9.81
C VAL A 153 -7.33 8.10 8.71
N ALA A 154 -6.58 7.95 7.63
CA ALA A 154 -6.94 8.62 6.39
C ALA A 154 -8.22 7.91 5.91
N THR A 155 -9.37 8.44 6.27
CA THR A 155 -10.64 8.01 5.70
C THR A 155 -10.59 8.33 4.21
N ALA A 156 -10.37 7.32 3.38
CA ALA A 156 -10.72 7.40 1.98
C ALA A 156 -12.22 7.69 1.96
N ARG A 157 -12.61 8.91 1.59
CA ARG A 157 -14.03 9.25 1.44
C ARG A 157 -14.58 8.39 0.32
N PRO A 158 -15.67 7.63 0.54
CA PRO A 158 -16.42 7.02 -0.54
C PRO A 158 -16.87 8.17 -1.46
N GLY A 159 -16.52 8.14 -2.74
CA GLY A 159 -17.00 9.09 -3.72
C GLY A 159 -15.96 9.99 -4.39
N ALA A 160 -14.67 9.87 -4.09
CA ALA A 160 -13.64 10.44 -4.96
C ALA A 160 -13.39 9.48 -6.12
N SER A 161 -14.28 9.46 -7.11
CA SER A 161 -13.98 8.87 -8.41
C SER A 161 -12.80 9.61 -9.01
N ILE A 162 -11.77 8.88 -9.41
CA ILE A 162 -10.73 9.43 -10.28
C ILE A 162 -11.45 9.73 -11.61
N ASP A 163 -11.47 10.98 -12.01
CA ASP A 163 -11.86 11.34 -13.37
C ASP A 163 -10.76 10.81 -14.30
N LEU A 164 -11.02 9.66 -14.95
CA LEU A 164 -10.12 9.01 -15.91
C LEU A 164 -10.02 9.78 -17.24
N THR A 165 -10.64 10.95 -17.37
CA THR A 165 -10.52 11.83 -18.54
C THR A 165 -9.29 12.73 -18.52
N ALA A 166 -8.43 12.65 -17.51
CA ALA A 166 -7.25 13.50 -17.33
C ALA A 166 -5.90 12.79 -17.62
N PHE A 167 -5.89 11.69 -18.40
CA PHE A 167 -4.66 11.06 -18.91
C PHE A 167 -4.70 10.95 -20.42
#